data_8871cca1f4532574a3492b57c99b4f38
#
_entry.id   8871cca1f4532574a3492b57c99b4f38
#
_cell.length_a   1.000
_cell.length_b   1.000
_cell.length_c   1.000
_cell.angle_alpha   90.00
_cell.angle_beta   90.00
_cell.angle_gamma   90.00
#
_symmetry.space_group_name_H-M   'P 1'
#
loop_
_entity.id
_entity.type
_entity.pdbx_description
1 polymer ?
#
loop_
_entity_poly.entity_id
_entity_poly.type
_entity_poly.pdbx_seq_one_letter_code
_entity_poly.pdbx_strand_id
1 'polypeptide(L)'
;PVYEIRWDAAVVTDERMTSHLSETAKALAQLLPERTATEWASYLRQQFNGKRRYALIAKNLSYSHYRKVAQTALFAGNKYKSGLIAEERFTRLMPLGGLAERTIGYQRPDATAGLEASFHETLRGHDGRRWMQNLGGNQWKPMESSYTEDPENGQDIITTLDARMQDAAHRALLHTLKKYGADHGCVVLMEVKTGKIRAMANLGKLAGDTVYSELRNYAVWEKTEP
;
A
#
# COMPACT_ATOMS: atom_id res chain seq x y z
N PRO A 1 -3.36 -3.36 -8.14
CA PRO A 1 -2.37 -4.25 -7.53
C PRO A 1 -0.96 -3.72 -7.73
N VAL A 2 -0.09 -4.00 -6.75
CA VAL A 2 1.36 -3.84 -6.82
C VAL A 2 2.00 -5.18 -6.53
N TYR A 3 3.25 -5.35 -6.98
CA TYR A 3 3.96 -6.61 -6.85
C TYR A 3 5.13 -6.46 -5.89
N GLU A 4 5.24 -7.37 -4.94
CA GLU A 4 6.42 -7.57 -4.12
C GLU A 4 7.21 -8.75 -4.66
N ILE A 5 8.47 -8.54 -4.98
CA ILE A 5 9.33 -9.54 -5.57
C ILE A 5 10.27 -10.09 -4.50
N ARG A 6 10.19 -11.39 -4.30
CA ARG A 6 11.04 -12.18 -3.44
C ARG A 6 11.82 -13.19 -4.26
N TRP A 7 12.91 -13.67 -3.72
CA TRP A 7 13.79 -14.63 -4.37
C TRP A 7 14.15 -15.77 -3.44
N ASP A 8 13.88 -17.00 -3.88
CA ASP A 8 14.39 -18.22 -3.27
C ASP A 8 15.75 -18.56 -3.90
N ALA A 9 16.81 -18.07 -3.27
CA ALA A 9 18.17 -18.29 -3.74
C ALA A 9 18.63 -19.74 -3.58
N ALA A 10 17.95 -20.53 -2.74
CA ALA A 10 18.34 -21.93 -2.48
C ALA A 10 18.04 -22.88 -3.64
N VAL A 11 17.12 -22.53 -4.53
CA VAL A 11 16.77 -23.37 -5.69
C VAL A 11 17.65 -23.11 -6.93
N VAL A 12 18.45 -22.05 -6.90
CA VAL A 12 19.30 -21.64 -8.02
C VAL A 12 20.61 -22.43 -7.98
N THR A 13 21.05 -22.90 -9.15
CA THR A 13 22.31 -23.63 -9.30
C THR A 13 23.53 -22.68 -9.38
N ASP A 14 24.72 -23.17 -8.99
CA ASP A 14 25.97 -22.40 -9.08
C ASP A 14 26.26 -21.95 -10.52
N GLU A 15 26.00 -22.80 -11.51
CA GLU A 15 26.15 -22.50 -12.92
C GLU A 15 25.30 -21.33 -13.34
N ARG A 16 24.01 -21.36 -13.00
CA ARG A 16 23.06 -20.29 -13.34
C ARG A 16 23.45 -18.98 -12.65
N MET A 17 23.84 -19.06 -11.38
CA MET A 17 24.30 -17.90 -10.64
C MET A 17 25.53 -17.26 -11.27
N THR A 18 26.53 -18.06 -11.62
CA THR A 18 27.78 -17.56 -12.21
C THR A 18 27.55 -16.96 -13.60
N SER A 19 26.75 -17.62 -14.44
CA SER A 19 26.48 -17.19 -15.82
C SER A 19 25.66 -15.91 -15.91
N HIS A 20 24.69 -15.69 -15.00
CA HIS A 20 23.70 -14.63 -15.16
C HIS A 20 23.79 -13.49 -14.14
N LEU A 21 24.65 -13.60 -13.11
CA LEU A 21 24.77 -12.62 -12.04
C LEU A 21 25.05 -11.20 -12.55
N SER A 22 26.10 -11.07 -13.38
CA SER A 22 26.57 -9.75 -13.84
C SER A 22 25.52 -9.04 -14.72
N GLU A 23 24.93 -9.78 -15.66
CA GLU A 23 23.88 -9.28 -16.54
C GLU A 23 22.64 -8.85 -15.75
N THR A 24 22.18 -9.71 -14.83
CA THR A 24 21.02 -9.42 -13.98
C THR A 24 21.26 -8.23 -13.07
N ALA A 25 22.45 -8.11 -12.47
CA ALA A 25 22.78 -6.97 -11.60
C ALA A 25 22.75 -5.64 -12.37
N LYS A 26 23.25 -5.61 -13.62
CA LYS A 26 23.18 -4.42 -14.48
C LYS A 26 21.73 -4.10 -14.85
N ALA A 27 20.93 -5.10 -15.22
CA ALA A 27 19.52 -4.90 -15.55
C ALA A 27 18.71 -4.41 -14.32
N LEU A 28 18.94 -4.99 -13.14
CA LEU A 28 18.30 -4.54 -11.91
C LEU A 28 18.67 -3.10 -11.54
N ALA A 29 19.93 -2.68 -11.73
CA ALA A 29 20.33 -1.30 -11.45
C ALA A 29 19.63 -0.28 -12.36
N GLN A 30 19.25 -0.67 -13.58
CA GLN A 30 18.46 0.16 -14.49
C GLN A 30 16.97 0.20 -14.12
N LEU A 31 16.43 -0.94 -13.66
CA LEU A 31 15.01 -1.07 -13.33
C LEU A 31 14.67 -0.60 -11.91
N LEU A 32 15.63 -0.73 -11.00
CA LEU A 32 15.52 -0.49 -9.56
C LEU A 32 16.72 0.36 -9.11
N PRO A 33 16.65 1.67 -9.23
CA PRO A 33 17.79 2.58 -9.02
C PRO A 33 18.24 2.71 -7.56
N GLU A 34 17.63 1.98 -6.64
CA GLU A 34 17.97 1.95 -5.21
C GLU A 34 19.40 1.44 -4.93
N ARG A 35 19.98 0.67 -5.88
CA ARG A 35 21.31 0.09 -5.76
C ARG A 35 22.04 0.14 -7.11
N THR A 36 23.33 0.32 -7.04
CA THR A 36 24.23 0.22 -8.20
C THR A 36 24.36 -1.25 -8.67
N ALA A 37 24.86 -1.46 -9.88
CA ALA A 37 25.08 -2.81 -10.41
C ALA A 37 26.04 -3.65 -9.54
N THR A 38 27.06 -3.02 -8.97
CA THR A 38 28.01 -3.66 -8.04
C THR A 38 27.36 -4.05 -6.72
N GLU A 39 26.52 -3.19 -6.18
CA GLU A 39 25.76 -3.48 -4.95
C GLU A 39 24.72 -4.58 -5.18
N TRP A 40 24.03 -4.58 -6.33
CA TRP A 40 23.11 -5.66 -6.70
C TRP A 40 23.86 -6.99 -6.85
N ALA A 41 25.00 -7.02 -7.50
CA ALA A 41 25.80 -8.23 -7.64
C ALA A 41 26.27 -8.76 -6.28
N SER A 42 26.72 -7.88 -5.39
CA SER A 42 27.12 -8.24 -4.02
C SER A 42 25.93 -8.77 -3.22
N TYR A 43 24.80 -8.09 -3.27
CA TYR A 43 23.56 -8.50 -2.58
C TYR A 43 23.09 -9.87 -3.04
N LEU A 44 22.95 -10.08 -4.36
CA LEU A 44 22.49 -11.37 -4.90
C LEU A 44 23.45 -12.51 -4.52
N ARG A 45 24.77 -12.27 -4.57
CA ARG A 45 25.78 -13.25 -4.15
C ARG A 45 25.68 -13.58 -2.67
N GLN A 46 25.46 -12.58 -1.83
CA GLN A 46 25.27 -12.78 -0.38
C GLN A 46 24.03 -13.63 -0.09
N GLN A 47 22.88 -13.34 -0.74
CA GLN A 47 21.66 -14.12 -0.57
C GLN A 47 21.83 -15.56 -1.06
N PHE A 48 22.51 -15.74 -2.18
CA PHE A 48 22.82 -17.05 -2.75
C PHE A 48 23.70 -17.89 -1.83
N ASN A 49 24.82 -17.34 -1.35
CA ASN A 49 25.73 -18.02 -0.42
C ASN A 49 25.04 -18.39 0.90
N GLY A 50 24.14 -17.53 1.37
CA GLY A 50 23.32 -17.79 2.56
C GLY A 50 22.12 -18.71 2.34
N LYS A 51 21.90 -19.22 1.12
CA LYS A 51 20.75 -20.06 0.72
C LYS A 51 19.41 -19.50 1.22
N ARG A 52 19.24 -18.19 1.12
CA ARG A 52 18.03 -17.50 1.58
C ARG A 52 16.85 -17.86 0.70
N ARG A 53 15.78 -18.38 1.31
CA ARG A 53 14.58 -18.80 0.58
C ARG A 53 13.59 -17.68 0.29
N TYR A 54 13.75 -16.54 0.94
CA TYR A 54 12.77 -15.45 0.85
C TYR A 54 13.44 -14.07 0.89
N ALA A 55 14.45 -13.88 0.02
CA ALA A 55 15.19 -12.63 -0.08
C ALA A 55 14.36 -11.56 -0.79
N LEU A 56 14.28 -10.36 -0.23
CA LEU A 56 13.53 -9.26 -0.83
C LEU A 56 14.32 -8.66 -2.00
N ILE A 57 13.72 -8.63 -3.18
CA ILE A 57 14.30 -7.94 -4.35
C ILE A 57 13.70 -6.54 -4.49
N ALA A 58 12.37 -6.42 -4.50
CA ALA A 58 11.70 -5.14 -4.64
C ALA A 58 10.30 -5.16 -4.04
N LYS A 59 9.79 -3.96 -3.71
CA LYS A 59 8.41 -3.75 -3.22
C LYS A 59 7.69 -2.76 -4.11
N ASN A 60 6.36 -2.81 -4.08
CA ASN A 60 5.47 -1.83 -4.70
C ASN A 60 5.71 -1.64 -6.22
N LEU A 61 6.10 -2.69 -6.92
CA LEU A 61 6.29 -2.62 -8.37
C LEU A 61 4.94 -2.63 -9.11
N SER A 62 4.84 -1.82 -10.16
CA SER A 62 3.76 -1.99 -11.13
C SER A 62 3.91 -3.30 -11.89
N TYR A 63 2.83 -3.81 -12.47
CA TYR A 63 2.87 -5.03 -13.28
C TYR A 63 3.93 -4.97 -14.40
N SER A 64 4.06 -3.81 -15.06
CA SER A 64 5.04 -3.62 -16.14
C SER A 64 6.49 -3.70 -15.63
N HIS A 65 6.80 -3.14 -14.44
CA HIS A 65 8.11 -3.25 -13.83
C HIS A 65 8.40 -4.67 -13.33
N TYR A 66 7.42 -5.31 -12.69
CA TYR A 66 7.53 -6.72 -12.32
C TYR A 66 7.89 -7.59 -13.53
N ARG A 67 7.19 -7.45 -14.66
CA ARG A 67 7.46 -8.22 -15.88
C ARG A 67 8.89 -8.03 -16.39
N LYS A 68 9.41 -6.81 -16.36
CA LYS A 68 10.81 -6.52 -16.74
C LYS A 68 11.81 -7.19 -15.80
N VAL A 69 11.58 -7.13 -14.48
CA VAL A 69 12.42 -7.82 -13.49
C VAL A 69 12.40 -9.33 -13.70
N ALA A 70 11.22 -9.92 -13.91
CA ALA A 70 11.05 -11.35 -14.14
C ALA A 70 11.71 -11.86 -15.44
N GLN A 71 11.96 -10.98 -16.40
CA GLN A 71 12.63 -11.30 -17.66
C GLN A 71 14.16 -11.18 -17.58
N THR A 72 14.73 -10.70 -16.48
CA THR A 72 16.19 -10.64 -16.33
C THR A 72 16.80 -12.05 -16.29
N ALA A 73 18.00 -12.21 -16.78
CA ALA A 73 18.61 -13.51 -17.07
C ALA A 73 18.57 -14.52 -15.92
N LEU A 74 18.84 -14.08 -14.68
CA LEU A 74 18.79 -14.94 -13.50
C LEU A 74 17.35 -15.34 -13.14
N PHE A 75 16.40 -14.45 -13.31
CA PHE A 75 15.00 -14.62 -12.89
C PHE A 75 14.09 -15.17 -13.99
N ALA A 76 14.54 -15.17 -15.24
CA ALA A 76 13.76 -15.68 -16.35
C ALA A 76 13.45 -17.19 -16.23
N GLY A 77 12.26 -17.56 -16.71
CA GLY A 77 11.85 -18.96 -16.82
C GLY A 77 11.01 -19.46 -15.65
N ASN A 78 11.09 -20.77 -15.40
CA ASN A 78 10.25 -21.41 -14.39
C ASN A 78 10.71 -21.04 -12.97
N LYS A 79 9.73 -20.69 -12.10
CA LYS A 79 9.94 -20.33 -10.69
C LYS A 79 10.75 -21.37 -9.88
N TYR A 80 10.64 -22.66 -10.22
CA TYR A 80 11.39 -23.73 -9.56
C TYR A 80 12.87 -23.78 -9.94
N LYS A 81 13.28 -23.09 -11.00
CA LYS A 81 14.67 -22.96 -11.43
C LYS A 81 15.26 -21.58 -11.17
N SER A 82 14.43 -20.55 -11.31
CA SER A 82 14.82 -19.14 -11.09
C SER A 82 14.68 -18.69 -9.64
N GLY A 83 13.82 -19.35 -8.87
CA GLY A 83 13.51 -18.97 -7.50
C GLY A 83 12.72 -17.67 -7.36
N LEU A 84 12.23 -17.08 -8.47
CA LEU A 84 11.49 -15.83 -8.40
C LEU A 84 10.09 -16.06 -7.82
N ILE A 85 9.76 -15.32 -6.76
CA ILE A 85 8.47 -15.32 -6.10
C ILE A 85 7.88 -13.93 -6.27
N ALA A 86 6.72 -13.84 -6.95
CA ALA A 86 5.98 -12.60 -7.10
C ALA A 86 4.71 -12.69 -6.26
N GLU A 87 4.55 -11.77 -5.33
CA GLU A 87 3.36 -11.64 -4.51
C GLU A 87 2.59 -10.42 -4.95
N GLU A 88 1.35 -10.64 -5.35
CA GLU A 88 0.42 -9.56 -5.63
C GLU A 88 -0.08 -8.98 -4.31
N ARG A 89 0.00 -7.66 -4.20
CA ARG A 89 -0.52 -6.92 -3.05
C ARG A 89 -1.41 -5.78 -3.53
N PHE A 90 -2.45 -5.53 -2.78
CA PHE A 90 -3.28 -4.36 -3.00
C PHE A 90 -2.75 -3.20 -2.18
N THR A 91 -2.59 -2.06 -2.83
CA THR A 91 -2.24 -0.82 -2.16
C THR A 91 -3.39 0.17 -2.29
N ARG A 92 -3.55 0.97 -1.26
CA ARG A 92 -4.55 2.03 -1.25
C ARG A 92 -4.11 3.16 -2.18
N LEU A 93 -5.01 3.58 -3.05
CA LEU A 93 -4.84 4.78 -3.86
C LEU A 93 -5.54 5.95 -3.17
N MET A 94 -4.86 7.09 -3.13
CA MET A 94 -5.43 8.37 -2.69
C MET A 94 -5.43 9.33 -3.87
N PRO A 95 -6.49 9.36 -4.69
CA PRO A 95 -6.50 10.14 -5.93
C PRO A 95 -6.35 11.65 -5.71
N LEU A 96 -6.80 12.14 -4.54
CA LEU A 96 -6.74 13.55 -4.14
C LEU A 96 -5.56 13.84 -3.18
N GLY A 97 -4.58 12.94 -3.09
CA GLY A 97 -3.46 13.06 -2.16
C GLY A 97 -3.93 13.02 -0.70
N GLY A 98 -3.40 13.92 0.13
CA GLY A 98 -3.73 13.99 1.56
C GLY A 98 -4.99 14.80 1.90
N LEU A 99 -5.82 15.18 0.92
CA LEU A 99 -7.05 15.93 1.19
C LEU A 99 -8.09 15.09 1.94
N ALA A 100 -8.60 15.63 3.04
CA ALA A 100 -9.57 14.98 3.92
C ALA A 100 -9.11 13.61 4.47
N GLU A 101 -7.81 13.39 4.57
CA GLU A 101 -7.24 12.10 4.98
C GLU A 101 -7.78 11.64 6.34
N ARG A 102 -7.92 12.54 7.30
CA ARG A 102 -8.44 12.22 8.63
C ARG A 102 -9.96 12.11 8.69
N THR A 103 -10.67 12.75 7.77
CA THR A 103 -12.13 12.63 7.66
C THR A 103 -12.50 11.31 6.98
N ILE A 104 -11.87 10.99 5.86
CA ILE A 104 -12.02 9.69 5.19
C ILE A 104 -11.49 8.59 6.11
N GLY A 105 -10.31 8.81 6.67
CA GLY A 105 -9.72 7.92 7.64
C GLY A 105 -9.04 6.69 7.05
N TYR A 106 -8.85 5.69 7.87
CA TYR A 106 -8.21 4.43 7.50
C TYR A 106 -8.60 3.30 8.45
N GLN A 107 -8.51 2.08 7.94
CA GLN A 107 -8.62 0.85 8.70
C GLN A 107 -7.31 0.07 8.57
N ARG A 108 -6.55 -0.01 9.68
CA ARG A 108 -5.31 -0.78 9.81
C ARG A 108 -5.42 -1.70 11.02
N PRO A 109 -4.61 -2.77 11.10
CA PRO A 109 -4.64 -3.69 12.26
C PRO A 109 -4.37 -3.01 13.60
N ASP A 110 -3.55 -1.96 13.60
CA ASP A 110 -3.07 -1.22 14.77
C ASP A 110 -3.80 0.10 15.03
N ALA A 111 -4.56 0.60 14.04
CA ALA A 111 -5.22 1.89 14.16
C ALA A 111 -6.39 2.06 13.20
N THR A 112 -7.46 2.68 13.68
CA THR A 112 -8.67 2.96 12.90
C THR A 112 -9.08 4.40 13.05
N ALA A 113 -9.59 5.04 12.00
CA ALA A 113 -10.05 6.43 12.05
C ALA A 113 -11.03 6.76 10.92
N GLY A 114 -11.86 7.78 11.15
CA GLY A 114 -12.71 8.42 10.14
C GLY A 114 -13.85 7.53 9.63
N LEU A 115 -14.33 7.87 8.44
CA LEU A 115 -15.45 7.19 7.80
C LEU A 115 -15.14 5.72 7.50
N GLU A 116 -13.92 5.38 7.10
CA GLU A 116 -13.54 3.99 6.83
C GLU A 116 -13.62 3.11 8.08
N ALA A 117 -13.30 3.65 9.25
CA ALA A 117 -13.47 2.92 10.50
C ALA A 117 -14.95 2.75 10.86
N SER A 118 -15.74 3.82 10.70
CA SER A 118 -17.16 3.80 11.05
C SER A 118 -18.00 2.88 10.15
N PHE A 119 -17.60 2.75 8.88
CA PHE A 119 -18.29 1.93 7.88
C PHE A 119 -17.52 0.68 7.48
N HIS A 120 -16.62 0.22 8.33
CA HIS A 120 -15.73 -0.91 8.03
C HIS A 120 -16.49 -2.17 7.58
N GLU A 121 -17.54 -2.55 8.30
CA GLU A 121 -18.34 -3.74 7.98
C GLU A 121 -18.98 -3.64 6.58
N THR A 122 -19.48 -2.45 6.22
CA THR A 122 -20.08 -2.22 4.90
C THR A 122 -19.03 -2.25 3.78
N LEU A 123 -17.86 -1.65 4.01
CA LEU A 123 -16.80 -1.53 3.02
C LEU A 123 -16.04 -2.84 2.78
N ARG A 124 -15.88 -3.65 3.83
CA ARG A 124 -15.07 -4.86 3.78
C ARG A 124 -15.75 -6.00 3.00
N GLY A 125 -17.07 -6.15 3.16
CA GLY A 125 -17.77 -7.37 2.72
C GLY A 125 -17.42 -8.59 3.55
N HIS A 126 -17.70 -9.77 3.03
CA HIS A 126 -17.50 -11.05 3.72
C HIS A 126 -16.51 -11.94 2.96
N ASP A 127 -15.55 -12.49 3.69
CA ASP A 127 -14.59 -13.45 3.14
C ASP A 127 -15.26 -14.80 2.91
N GLY A 128 -15.11 -15.36 1.73
CA GLY A 128 -15.57 -16.72 1.44
C GLY A 128 -14.73 -17.77 2.14
N ARG A 129 -15.32 -18.94 2.35
CA ARG A 129 -14.68 -20.11 2.97
C ARG A 129 -14.95 -21.37 2.16
N ARG A 130 -13.91 -22.17 1.94
CA ARG A 130 -14.01 -23.45 1.23
C ARG A 130 -13.13 -24.50 1.87
N TRP A 131 -13.69 -25.69 2.07
CA TRP A 131 -12.90 -26.84 2.49
C TRP A 131 -11.99 -27.32 1.38
N MET A 132 -10.73 -27.56 1.72
CA MET A 132 -9.72 -28.05 0.78
C MET A 132 -9.13 -29.34 1.32
N GLN A 133 -9.04 -30.38 0.48
CA GLN A 133 -8.34 -31.62 0.79
C GLN A 133 -6.88 -31.53 0.37
N ASN A 134 -5.98 -31.83 1.27
CA ASN A 134 -4.56 -31.95 0.94
C ASN A 134 -4.31 -33.31 0.31
N LEU A 135 -3.83 -33.33 -0.93
CA LEU A 135 -3.49 -34.53 -1.68
C LEU A 135 -2.02 -34.95 -1.53
N GLY A 136 -1.24 -34.24 -0.70
CA GLY A 136 0.21 -34.40 -0.59
C GLY A 136 0.99 -33.52 -1.59
N GLY A 137 2.31 -33.39 -1.39
CA GLY A 137 3.15 -32.61 -2.30
C GLY A 137 2.77 -31.13 -2.47
N ASN A 138 2.13 -30.53 -1.47
CA ASN A 138 1.61 -29.16 -1.53
C ASN A 138 0.45 -28.97 -2.55
N GLN A 139 -0.25 -30.05 -2.91
CA GLN A 139 -1.42 -30.00 -3.77
C GLN A 139 -2.70 -30.02 -2.94
N TRP A 140 -3.59 -29.07 -3.20
CA TRP A 140 -4.88 -28.93 -2.54
C TRP A 140 -6.01 -28.99 -3.56
N LYS A 141 -7.04 -29.81 -3.29
CA LYS A 141 -8.25 -29.94 -4.13
C LYS A 141 -9.47 -29.46 -3.34
N PRO A 142 -10.38 -28.67 -3.95
CA PRO A 142 -11.66 -28.36 -3.35
C PRO A 142 -12.46 -29.64 -3.09
N MET A 143 -13.10 -29.73 -1.93
CA MET A 143 -14.02 -30.83 -1.60
C MET A 143 -15.41 -30.50 -2.16
N GLU A 144 -15.89 -31.29 -3.12
CA GLU A 144 -17.14 -31.04 -3.85
C GLU A 144 -18.41 -31.18 -2.99
N SER A 145 -18.35 -31.92 -1.89
CA SER A 145 -19.49 -32.21 -0.99
C SER A 145 -19.53 -31.36 0.28
N SER A 146 -18.63 -30.37 0.41
CA SER A 146 -18.52 -29.61 1.64
C SER A 146 -19.08 -28.19 1.51
N TYR A 147 -19.47 -27.66 2.65
CA TYR A 147 -19.93 -26.27 2.79
C TYR A 147 -18.95 -25.30 2.13
N THR A 148 -19.45 -24.54 1.17
CA THR A 148 -18.74 -23.46 0.48
C THR A 148 -19.52 -22.18 0.73
N GLU A 149 -18.85 -21.20 1.25
CA GLU A 149 -19.36 -19.84 1.42
C GLU A 149 -18.64 -18.96 0.42
N ASP A 150 -19.39 -18.42 -0.55
CA ASP A 150 -18.80 -17.56 -1.56
C ASP A 150 -18.48 -16.18 -0.97
N PRO A 151 -17.38 -15.51 -1.40
CA PRO A 151 -17.05 -14.19 -0.92
C PRO A 151 -18.07 -13.16 -1.43
N GLU A 152 -18.46 -12.26 -0.55
CA GLU A 152 -19.32 -11.11 -0.88
C GLU A 152 -18.49 -9.82 -0.87
N ASN A 153 -18.55 -9.07 -1.97
CA ASN A 153 -17.85 -7.78 -2.07
C ASN A 153 -18.48 -6.75 -1.13
N GLY A 154 -17.66 -5.91 -0.54
CA GLY A 154 -18.13 -4.75 0.20
C GLY A 154 -18.86 -3.75 -0.70
N GLN A 155 -19.60 -2.84 -0.08
CA GLN A 155 -20.35 -1.80 -0.75
C GLN A 155 -19.57 -0.49 -0.74
N ASP A 156 -19.72 0.29 -1.80
CA ASP A 156 -19.13 1.63 -1.89
C ASP A 156 -19.94 2.64 -1.06
N ILE A 157 -19.22 3.59 -0.46
CA ILE A 157 -19.84 4.69 0.29
C ILE A 157 -19.59 6.00 -0.46
N ILE A 158 -20.67 6.68 -0.82
CA ILE A 158 -20.63 7.99 -1.46
C ILE A 158 -20.77 9.05 -0.39
N THR A 159 -19.72 9.85 -0.20
CA THR A 159 -19.71 10.97 0.75
C THR A 159 -20.32 12.22 0.13
N THR A 160 -20.69 13.18 0.98
CA THR A 160 -21.17 14.51 0.55
C THR A 160 -20.04 15.52 0.34
N LEU A 161 -18.79 15.11 0.56
CA LEU A 161 -17.61 15.97 0.36
C LEU A 161 -17.45 16.34 -1.11
N ASP A 162 -17.23 17.63 -1.38
CA ASP A 162 -16.86 18.13 -2.70
C ASP A 162 -15.35 18.38 -2.77
N ALA A 163 -14.68 17.73 -3.71
CA ALA A 163 -13.22 17.78 -3.82
C ALA A 163 -12.67 19.20 -4.06
N ARG A 164 -13.42 20.05 -4.81
CA ARG A 164 -13.00 21.43 -5.07
C ARG A 164 -13.17 22.31 -3.85
N MET A 165 -14.29 22.15 -3.14
CA MET A 165 -14.53 22.87 -1.88
C MET A 165 -13.53 22.42 -0.80
N GLN A 166 -13.22 21.14 -0.73
CA GLN A 166 -12.22 20.59 0.17
C GLN A 166 -10.81 21.18 -0.09
N ASP A 167 -10.38 21.22 -1.35
CA ASP A 167 -9.11 21.81 -1.74
C ASP A 167 -9.05 23.33 -1.43
N ALA A 168 -10.13 24.07 -1.73
CA ALA A 168 -10.21 25.48 -1.39
C ALA A 168 -10.13 25.73 0.12
N ALA A 169 -10.86 24.94 0.92
CA ALA A 169 -10.85 25.02 2.38
C ALA A 169 -9.46 24.67 2.95
N HIS A 170 -8.83 23.62 2.43
CA HIS A 170 -7.49 23.20 2.82
C HIS A 170 -6.45 24.32 2.56
N ARG A 171 -6.45 24.90 1.35
CA ARG A 171 -5.52 25.99 1.01
C ARG A 171 -5.75 27.24 1.83
N ALA A 172 -7.00 27.64 2.05
CA ALA A 172 -7.34 28.79 2.89
C ALA A 172 -6.89 28.59 4.34
N LEU A 173 -7.12 27.41 4.90
CA LEU A 173 -6.67 27.04 6.24
C LEU A 173 -5.16 27.07 6.34
N LEU A 174 -4.44 26.44 5.41
CA LEU A 174 -2.98 26.40 5.38
C LEU A 174 -2.38 27.82 5.31
N HIS A 175 -2.93 28.68 4.47
CA HIS A 175 -2.51 30.10 4.36
C HIS A 175 -2.70 30.82 5.70
N THR A 176 -3.85 30.65 6.33
CA THR A 176 -4.19 31.31 7.60
C THR A 176 -3.29 30.83 8.74
N LEU A 177 -3.07 29.51 8.87
CA LEU A 177 -2.19 28.94 9.89
C LEU A 177 -0.75 29.45 9.74
N LYS A 178 -0.24 29.50 8.51
CA LYS A 178 1.09 30.06 8.24
C LYS A 178 1.20 31.54 8.56
N LYS A 179 0.15 32.31 8.20
CA LYS A 179 0.13 33.75 8.44
C LYS A 179 0.17 34.11 9.92
N TYR A 180 -0.56 33.38 10.75
CA TYR A 180 -0.68 33.64 12.21
C TYR A 180 0.23 32.76 13.07
N GLY A 181 0.97 31.83 12.49
CA GLY A 181 1.86 30.93 13.21
C GLY A 181 1.16 29.93 14.14
N ALA A 182 -0.15 29.71 13.92
CA ALA A 182 -0.95 28.84 14.77
C ALA A 182 -0.53 27.37 14.64
N ASP A 183 -0.67 26.58 15.70
CA ASP A 183 -0.23 25.19 15.71
C ASP A 183 -1.18 24.25 14.96
N HIS A 184 -2.48 24.53 15.01
CA HIS A 184 -3.50 23.77 14.31
C HIS A 184 -4.78 24.58 14.06
N GLY A 185 -5.67 24.01 13.27
CA GLY A 185 -6.99 24.57 13.02
C GLY A 185 -7.83 23.64 12.15
N CYS A 186 -9.12 23.96 12.06
CA CYS A 186 -10.05 23.26 11.18
C CYS A 186 -10.99 24.24 10.46
N VAL A 187 -11.52 23.77 9.33
CA VAL A 187 -12.58 24.45 8.57
C VAL A 187 -13.64 23.42 8.25
N VAL A 188 -14.89 23.74 8.58
CA VAL A 188 -16.06 22.94 8.21
C VAL A 188 -16.97 23.77 7.33
N LEU A 189 -17.29 23.28 6.14
CA LEU A 189 -18.24 23.89 5.23
C LEU A 189 -19.49 23.03 5.14
N MET A 190 -20.60 23.56 5.61
CA MET A 190 -21.89 22.88 5.66
C MET A 190 -22.93 23.58 4.81
N GLU A 191 -23.69 22.82 4.05
CA GLU A 191 -24.86 23.31 3.32
C GLU A 191 -26.02 23.52 4.29
N VAL A 192 -26.44 24.76 4.51
CA VAL A 192 -27.43 25.12 5.55
C VAL A 192 -28.77 24.41 5.35
N LYS A 193 -29.25 24.28 4.11
CA LYS A 193 -30.55 23.66 3.81
C LYS A 193 -30.64 22.18 4.11
N THR A 194 -29.54 21.46 3.93
CA THR A 194 -29.53 19.97 3.98
C THR A 194 -28.71 19.42 5.13
N GLY A 195 -27.88 20.25 5.77
CA GLY A 195 -26.90 19.79 6.78
C GLY A 195 -25.73 19.00 6.20
N LYS A 196 -25.60 18.88 4.88
CA LYS A 196 -24.53 18.13 4.25
C LYS A 196 -23.18 18.82 4.43
N ILE A 197 -22.19 18.09 4.92
CA ILE A 197 -20.80 18.57 4.98
C ILE A 197 -20.19 18.49 3.57
N ARG A 198 -19.80 19.65 3.04
CA ARG A 198 -19.18 19.79 1.72
C ARG A 198 -17.66 19.81 1.78
N ALA A 199 -17.10 20.32 2.87
CA ALA A 199 -15.67 20.25 3.14
C ALA A 199 -15.41 20.15 4.64
N MET A 200 -14.35 19.43 5.02
CA MET A 200 -13.85 19.34 6.38
C MET A 200 -12.32 19.24 6.30
N ALA A 201 -11.65 20.39 6.42
CA ALA A 201 -10.20 20.49 6.40
C ALA A 201 -9.65 20.61 7.81
N ASN A 202 -8.65 19.81 8.11
CA ASN A 202 -8.00 19.76 9.41
C ASN A 202 -6.49 19.81 9.19
N LEU A 203 -5.79 20.78 9.76
CA LEU A 203 -4.34 20.89 9.65
C LEU A 203 -3.73 21.17 10.99
N GLY A 204 -2.58 20.58 11.23
CA GLY A 204 -1.75 20.80 12.39
C GLY A 204 -0.28 20.56 12.10
N LYS A 205 0.60 21.07 12.94
CA LYS A 205 2.04 20.81 12.92
C LYS A 205 2.48 20.19 14.24
N LEU A 206 3.52 19.37 14.21
CA LEU A 206 4.18 18.89 15.40
C LEU A 206 5.04 19.99 16.01
N ALA A 207 5.26 19.95 17.33
CA ALA A 207 6.12 20.90 18.02
C ALA A 207 7.52 20.91 17.40
N GLY A 208 7.97 22.11 16.99
CA GLY A 208 9.26 22.29 16.29
C GLY A 208 9.23 22.04 14.79
N ASP A 209 8.09 21.64 14.22
CA ASP A 209 7.94 21.44 12.77
C ASP A 209 7.38 22.71 12.09
N THR A 210 7.72 22.88 10.82
CA THR A 210 7.22 23.97 9.96
C THR A 210 6.19 23.46 8.95
N VAL A 211 6.01 22.14 8.83
CA VAL A 211 5.11 21.49 7.89
C VAL A 211 3.76 21.20 8.54
N TYR A 212 2.70 21.69 7.91
CA TYR A 212 1.33 21.37 8.29
C TYR A 212 0.83 20.14 7.54
N SER A 213 0.19 19.24 8.26
CA SER A 213 -0.43 18.03 7.72
C SER A 213 -1.71 17.68 8.47
N GLU A 214 -2.52 16.78 7.94
CA GLU A 214 -3.71 16.30 8.63
C GLU A 214 -3.33 15.31 9.74
N LEU A 215 -2.95 15.82 10.91
CA LEU A 215 -2.56 15.01 12.07
C LEU A 215 -3.76 14.40 12.79
N ARG A 216 -4.83 15.21 12.95
CA ARG A 216 -6.07 14.84 13.67
C ARG A 216 -7.27 15.46 12.98
N ASN A 217 -8.45 14.93 13.23
CA ASN A 217 -9.71 15.60 12.88
C ASN A 217 -10.11 16.52 14.04
N TYR A 218 -9.60 17.73 14.04
CA TYR A 218 -9.83 18.71 15.13
C TYR A 218 -11.31 19.09 15.24
N ALA A 219 -12.07 19.03 14.14
CA ALA A 219 -13.49 19.38 14.13
C ALA A 219 -14.35 18.45 15.01
N VAL A 220 -13.93 17.20 15.25
CA VAL A 220 -14.68 16.20 16.02
C VAL A 220 -13.91 15.62 17.20
N TRP A 221 -12.62 15.81 17.26
CA TRP A 221 -11.75 15.22 18.29
C TRP A 221 -11.54 16.15 19.49
N GLU A 222 -11.35 17.44 19.25
CA GLU A 222 -10.92 18.38 20.26
C GLU A 222 -12.11 19.17 20.83
N LYS A 223 -12.19 19.24 22.16
CA LYS A 223 -13.11 20.13 22.86
C LYS A 223 -12.32 21.37 23.22
N THR A 224 -12.65 22.49 22.58
CA THR A 224 -12.11 23.81 22.93
C THR A 224 -13.25 24.70 23.38
N GLU A 225 -12.97 25.58 24.33
CA GLU A 225 -13.88 26.69 24.62
C GLU A 225 -13.82 27.69 23.46
N PRO A 226 -14.95 28.25 23.04
CA PRO A 226 -15.02 29.22 21.95
C PRO A 226 -14.35 30.56 22.28
#